data_654afd7a388948255683a0f1db6fd311
#
_entry.id   654afd7a388948255683a0f1db6fd311
#
_cell.length_a   1.000
_cell.length_b   1.000
_cell.length_c   1.000
_cell.angle_alpha   90.00
_cell.angle_beta   90.00
_cell.angle_gamma   90.00
#
_symmetry.space_group_name_H-M   'P 1'
#
loop_
_entity.id
_entity.type
_entity.pdbx_description
1 polymer ?
#
loop_
_entity_poly.entity_id
_entity_poly.type
_entity_poly.pdbx_seq_one_letter_code
_entity_poly.pdbx_strand_id
1 'polypeptide(L)'
;ENSSEVSKIGKVGVAGYAISTQWDDTLHTWLIYSDKTYWDEIMAPARKETKGHYPKQENEVMVTQTALEDCGLSGLGIGDTFTLTYGDDNGTEPKEKTFKICGIWDGYGTKKVFFVSKKFYQQSGYQLSDVRSGRMYLQFKSKILTTKKQEEFREQMDLGVQQALFFTAETSNSVRILRGMVGLAFITCLSAYLLIYNILYLSVSG
;
A
#
# COMPACT_ATOMS: atom_id res chain seq x y z
N GLU A 1 4.10 -15.73 13.19
CA GLU A 1 3.06 -15.28 14.16
C GLU A 1 3.63 -14.92 15.55
N ASN A 2 4.90 -15.19 15.83
CA ASN A 2 5.50 -15.02 17.18
C ASN A 2 6.46 -13.82 17.33
N SER A 3 6.45 -12.84 16.43
CA SER A 3 7.25 -11.64 16.68
C SER A 3 6.53 -10.72 17.66
N SER A 4 7.12 -10.52 18.82
CA SER A 4 6.60 -9.60 19.85
C SER A 4 6.51 -8.14 19.38
N GLU A 5 7.13 -7.80 18.26
CA GLU A 5 7.18 -6.45 17.70
C GLU A 5 6.02 -6.16 16.71
N VAL A 6 5.36 -7.19 16.18
CA VAL A 6 4.24 -7.02 15.26
C VAL A 6 2.95 -6.78 16.03
N SER A 7 2.19 -5.75 15.63
CA SER A 7 0.90 -5.43 16.22
C SER A 7 -0.28 -6.00 15.44
N LYS A 8 -0.17 -6.03 14.11
CA LYS A 8 -1.23 -6.52 13.22
C LYS A 8 -0.65 -7.22 12.01
N ILE A 9 -1.37 -8.22 11.54
CA ILE A 9 -1.03 -8.99 10.34
C ILE A 9 -2.26 -9.03 9.44
N GLY A 10 -2.16 -8.42 8.27
CA GLY A 10 -3.18 -8.49 7.21
C GLY A 10 -2.69 -9.34 6.06
N LYS A 11 -3.59 -10.11 5.46
CA LYS A 11 -3.28 -11.01 4.35
C LYS A 11 -4.04 -10.58 3.11
N VAL A 12 -3.34 -10.55 1.98
CA VAL A 12 -3.89 -10.22 0.66
C VAL A 12 -3.51 -11.31 -0.31
N GLY A 13 -4.45 -11.75 -1.11
CA GLY A 13 -4.23 -12.72 -2.18
C GLY A 13 -4.57 -12.12 -3.53
N VAL A 14 -3.67 -12.27 -4.50
CA VAL A 14 -3.90 -11.88 -5.89
C VAL A 14 -4.56 -13.04 -6.61
N ALA A 15 -5.76 -12.82 -7.14
CA ALA A 15 -6.52 -13.81 -7.89
C ALA A 15 -6.28 -13.72 -9.41
N GLY A 16 -5.72 -12.62 -9.87
CA GLY A 16 -5.45 -12.34 -11.27
C GLY A 16 -5.45 -10.85 -11.57
N TYR A 17 -5.49 -10.51 -12.82
CA TYR A 17 -5.54 -9.13 -13.31
C TYR A 17 -6.49 -9.00 -14.51
N ALA A 18 -7.10 -7.83 -14.64
CA ALA A 18 -7.95 -7.52 -15.77
C ALA A 18 -7.12 -7.46 -17.06
N ILE A 19 -7.61 -8.10 -18.11
CA ILE A 19 -7.03 -8.01 -19.45
C ILE A 19 -7.85 -6.98 -20.22
N SER A 20 -7.21 -5.88 -20.63
CA SER A 20 -7.84 -4.84 -21.44
C SER A 20 -7.21 -4.83 -22.84
N THR A 21 -8.04 -4.68 -23.85
CA THR A 21 -7.59 -4.54 -25.24
C THR A 21 -7.09 -3.13 -25.58
N GLN A 22 -7.19 -2.19 -24.64
CA GLN A 22 -6.88 -0.77 -24.85
C GLN A 22 -5.53 -0.33 -24.25
N TRP A 23 -4.69 -1.25 -23.76
CA TRP A 23 -3.60 -0.91 -22.87
C TRP A 23 -2.20 -1.25 -23.35
N ASP A 24 -1.33 -0.30 -23.07
CA ASP A 24 0.12 -0.48 -23.08
C ASP A 24 0.53 -1.26 -21.79
N ASP A 25 1.38 -2.24 -21.93
CA ASP A 25 1.69 -3.42 -21.12
C ASP A 25 2.09 -3.22 -19.63
N THR A 26 1.91 -2.08 -18.98
CA THR A 26 2.65 -1.87 -17.74
C THR A 26 1.87 -1.78 -16.44
N LEU A 27 0.55 -1.58 -16.44
CA LEU A 27 -0.22 -1.42 -15.20
C LEU A 27 -1.62 -2.01 -15.28
N HIS A 28 -1.74 -3.30 -15.05
CA HIS A 28 -3.04 -3.98 -14.98
C HIS A 28 -3.83 -3.66 -13.71
N THR A 29 -5.16 -3.60 -13.83
CA THR A 29 -6.03 -3.60 -12.65
C THR A 29 -6.04 -4.99 -12.03
N TRP A 30 -5.63 -5.09 -10.77
CA TRP A 30 -5.51 -6.34 -10.05
C TRP A 30 -6.84 -6.78 -9.44
N LEU A 31 -7.13 -8.08 -9.49
CA LEU A 31 -8.19 -8.72 -8.72
C LEU A 31 -7.58 -9.27 -7.44
N ILE A 32 -7.94 -8.69 -6.30
CA ILE A 32 -7.35 -9.07 -5.02
C ILE A 32 -8.42 -9.42 -3.98
N TYR A 33 -8.14 -10.41 -3.19
CA TYR A 33 -8.84 -10.68 -1.94
C TYR A 33 -8.01 -10.17 -0.78
N SER A 34 -8.66 -9.62 0.24
CA SER A 34 -7.99 -9.30 1.50
C SER A 34 -8.77 -9.85 2.68
N ASP A 35 -8.05 -10.17 3.76
CA ASP A 35 -8.68 -10.51 5.01
C ASP A 35 -9.24 -9.26 5.73
N LYS A 36 -10.00 -9.50 6.78
CA LYS A 36 -10.63 -8.43 7.55
C LYS A 36 -9.63 -7.49 8.21
N THR A 37 -8.53 -8.02 8.75
CA THR A 37 -7.49 -7.21 9.38
C THR A 37 -6.84 -6.25 8.40
N TYR A 38 -6.54 -6.71 7.18
CA TYR A 38 -6.00 -5.83 6.16
C TYR A 38 -7.00 -4.72 5.78
N TRP A 39 -8.25 -5.10 5.44
CA TRP A 39 -9.24 -4.14 4.99
C TRP A 39 -9.67 -3.15 6.07
N ASP A 40 -10.05 -3.65 7.25
CA ASP A 40 -10.66 -2.82 8.29
C ASP A 40 -9.65 -2.01 9.10
N GLU A 41 -8.40 -2.51 9.22
CA GLU A 41 -7.45 -1.93 10.16
C GLU A 41 -6.18 -1.40 9.49
N ILE A 42 -5.50 -2.19 8.64
CA ILE A 42 -4.23 -1.78 8.02
C ILE A 42 -4.49 -0.75 6.93
N MET A 43 -5.52 -0.98 6.11
CA MET A 43 -5.84 -0.10 5.00
C MET A 43 -6.75 1.08 5.38
N ALA A 44 -7.36 1.05 6.56
CA ALA A 44 -8.28 2.10 7.02
C ALA A 44 -7.70 3.53 6.90
N PRO A 45 -6.44 3.80 7.30
CA PRO A 45 -5.87 5.14 7.17
C PRO A 45 -5.66 5.61 5.73
N ALA A 46 -5.58 4.69 4.77
CA ALA A 46 -5.38 4.99 3.35
C ALA A 46 -6.70 5.19 2.59
N ARG A 47 -7.84 4.87 3.20
CA ARG A 47 -9.18 5.06 2.63
C ARG A 47 -9.73 6.43 3.00
N LYS A 48 -10.30 7.12 2.02
CA LYS A 48 -11.01 8.39 2.22
C LYS A 48 -12.52 8.16 2.38
N GLU A 49 -13.09 7.40 1.45
CA GLU A 49 -14.51 7.14 1.38
C GLU A 49 -14.76 5.69 0.99
N THR A 50 -15.85 5.12 1.52
CA THR A 50 -16.33 3.80 1.13
C THR A 50 -17.86 3.83 1.09
N LYS A 51 -18.43 3.43 -0.05
CA LYS A 51 -19.87 3.26 -0.25
C LYS A 51 -20.18 1.79 -0.53
N GLY A 52 -21.29 1.29 -0.04
CA GLY A 52 -21.65 -0.12 -0.18
C GLY A 52 -20.93 -1.01 0.85
N HIS A 53 -20.54 -2.22 0.45
CA HIS A 53 -19.92 -3.19 1.35
C HIS A 53 -18.80 -3.97 0.66
N TYR A 54 -17.93 -4.60 1.47
CA TYR A 54 -16.91 -5.51 1.00
C TYR A 54 -17.54 -6.76 0.36
N PRO A 55 -16.99 -7.32 -0.75
CA PRO A 55 -17.54 -8.46 -1.47
C PRO A 55 -17.75 -9.70 -0.59
N LYS A 56 -18.94 -10.27 -0.63
CA LYS A 56 -19.33 -11.49 0.12
C LYS A 56 -19.66 -12.65 -0.81
N GLN A 57 -20.31 -12.36 -1.94
CA GLN A 57 -20.67 -13.37 -2.92
C GLN A 57 -19.59 -13.53 -3.98
N GLU A 58 -19.59 -14.64 -4.67
CA GLU A 58 -18.58 -14.99 -5.67
C GLU A 58 -18.50 -14.00 -6.84
N ASN A 59 -19.65 -13.43 -7.21
CA ASN A 59 -19.77 -12.48 -8.31
C ASN A 59 -19.77 -11.01 -7.85
N GLU A 60 -19.55 -10.74 -6.58
CA GLU A 60 -19.46 -9.37 -6.07
C GLU A 60 -18.03 -8.84 -6.17
N VAL A 61 -17.95 -7.54 -6.46
CA VAL A 61 -16.68 -6.81 -6.54
C VAL A 61 -16.83 -5.43 -5.91
N MET A 62 -15.80 -4.99 -5.20
CA MET A 62 -15.66 -3.61 -4.73
C MET A 62 -14.55 -2.93 -5.54
N VAL A 63 -14.84 -1.78 -6.08
CA VAL A 63 -14.02 -1.11 -7.10
C VAL A 63 -13.62 0.30 -6.69
N THR A 64 -12.62 0.86 -7.39
CA THR A 64 -12.37 2.31 -7.42
C THR A 64 -12.81 2.86 -8.77
N GLN A 65 -13.14 4.16 -8.84
CA GLN A 65 -13.45 4.80 -10.11
C GLN A 65 -12.28 4.72 -11.08
N THR A 66 -11.07 4.93 -10.62
CA THR A 66 -9.85 4.78 -11.43
C THR A 66 -9.71 3.39 -12.04
N ALA A 67 -10.03 2.34 -11.28
CA ALA A 67 -9.96 0.97 -11.80
C ALA A 67 -11.06 0.69 -12.84
N LEU A 68 -12.25 1.27 -12.67
CA LEU A 68 -13.31 1.19 -13.67
C LEU A 68 -12.93 1.93 -14.97
N GLU A 69 -12.41 3.16 -14.84
CA GLU A 69 -11.92 3.94 -15.98
C GLU A 69 -10.84 3.18 -16.75
N ASP A 70 -9.91 2.61 -16.04
CA ASP A 70 -8.85 1.77 -16.57
C ASP A 70 -9.36 0.58 -17.38
N CYS A 71 -10.47 0.00 -17.00
CA CYS A 71 -11.08 -1.13 -17.71
C CYS A 71 -12.09 -0.68 -18.79
N GLY A 72 -12.21 0.63 -19.08
CA GLY A 72 -13.20 1.16 -20.02
C GLY A 72 -14.64 1.07 -19.52
N LEU A 73 -14.83 0.98 -18.21
CA LEU A 73 -16.11 0.78 -17.52
C LEU A 73 -16.58 2.05 -16.79
N SER A 74 -16.18 3.21 -17.30
CA SER A 74 -16.55 4.51 -16.71
C SER A 74 -18.05 4.66 -16.60
N GLY A 75 -18.50 5.28 -15.49
CA GLY A 75 -19.92 5.58 -15.26
C GLY A 75 -20.73 4.47 -14.60
N LEU A 76 -20.14 3.30 -14.37
CA LEU A 76 -20.78 2.25 -13.58
C LEU A 76 -20.80 2.59 -12.10
N GLY A 77 -21.85 2.17 -11.40
CA GLY A 77 -22.08 2.41 -9.99
C GLY A 77 -22.47 1.16 -9.21
N ILE A 78 -22.74 1.33 -7.92
CA ILE A 78 -23.18 0.22 -7.05
C ILE A 78 -24.49 -0.35 -7.57
N GLY A 79 -24.52 -1.67 -7.72
CA GLY A 79 -25.66 -2.44 -8.25
C GLY A 79 -25.52 -2.82 -9.72
N ASP A 80 -24.69 -2.11 -10.48
CA ASP A 80 -24.44 -2.41 -11.88
C ASP A 80 -23.62 -3.69 -12.03
N THR A 81 -23.74 -4.30 -13.20
CA THR A 81 -23.01 -5.51 -13.58
C THR A 81 -22.17 -5.26 -14.82
N PHE A 82 -21.01 -5.91 -14.88
CA PHE A 82 -20.13 -5.88 -16.04
C PHE A 82 -19.41 -7.21 -16.21
N THR A 83 -19.03 -7.53 -17.43
CA THR A 83 -18.22 -8.70 -17.72
C THR A 83 -16.75 -8.29 -17.87
N LEU A 84 -15.88 -8.98 -17.15
CA LEU A 84 -14.44 -8.74 -17.15
C LEU A 84 -13.72 -9.96 -17.69
N THR A 85 -12.83 -9.75 -18.67
CA THR A 85 -11.82 -10.71 -19.06
C THR A 85 -10.62 -10.56 -18.14
N TYR A 86 -10.17 -11.65 -17.53
CA TYR A 86 -9.04 -11.63 -16.60
C TYR A 86 -8.15 -12.84 -16.78
N GLY A 87 -6.90 -12.71 -16.40
CA GLY A 87 -5.89 -13.76 -16.46
C GLY A 87 -5.01 -13.78 -15.22
N ASP A 88 -4.03 -14.67 -15.24
CA ASP A 88 -3.00 -14.77 -14.22
C ASP A 88 -1.60 -14.89 -14.85
N ASP A 89 -0.55 -14.75 -14.04
CA ASP A 89 0.84 -14.82 -14.50
C ASP A 89 1.31 -16.25 -14.83
N ASN A 90 0.45 -17.24 -14.72
CA ASN A 90 0.79 -18.64 -14.98
C ASN A 90 0.56 -19.05 -16.45
N GLY A 91 0.16 -18.11 -17.30
CA GLY A 91 -0.12 -18.37 -18.71
C GLY A 91 -1.37 -19.23 -18.93
N THR A 92 -2.31 -19.21 -17.99
CA THR A 92 -3.62 -19.84 -18.18
C THR A 92 -4.44 -19.05 -19.20
N GLU A 93 -5.32 -19.75 -19.92
CA GLU A 93 -6.25 -19.09 -20.84
C GLU A 93 -7.05 -18.00 -20.12
N PRO A 94 -7.24 -16.83 -20.75
CA PRO A 94 -8.08 -15.77 -20.23
C PRO A 94 -9.48 -16.28 -19.90
N LYS A 95 -10.00 -15.85 -18.77
CA LYS A 95 -11.34 -16.21 -18.28
C LYS A 95 -12.24 -15.00 -18.32
N GLU A 96 -13.53 -15.23 -18.54
CA GLU A 96 -14.53 -14.19 -18.43
C GLU A 96 -15.44 -14.43 -17.24
N LYS A 97 -15.79 -13.37 -16.54
CA LYS A 97 -16.75 -13.41 -15.45
C LYS A 97 -17.56 -12.14 -15.37
N THR A 98 -18.86 -12.31 -15.15
CA THR A 98 -19.77 -11.19 -14.86
C THR A 98 -19.74 -10.90 -13.36
N PHE A 99 -19.37 -9.67 -13.02
CA PHE A 99 -19.34 -9.16 -11.67
C PHE A 99 -20.45 -8.14 -11.44
N LYS A 100 -20.91 -8.07 -10.18
CA LYS A 100 -21.81 -7.03 -9.68
C LYS A 100 -21.03 -6.11 -8.74
N ILE A 101 -21.10 -4.81 -8.95
CA ILE A 101 -20.49 -3.82 -8.07
C ILE A 101 -21.28 -3.76 -6.77
N CYS A 102 -20.70 -4.22 -5.67
CA CYS A 102 -21.29 -4.18 -4.33
C CYS A 102 -20.78 -3.01 -3.48
N GLY A 103 -19.70 -2.37 -3.92
CA GLY A 103 -19.13 -1.22 -3.24
C GLY A 103 -18.15 -0.45 -4.11
N ILE A 104 -18.02 0.82 -3.78
CA ILE A 104 -17.04 1.74 -4.37
C ILE A 104 -16.26 2.38 -3.22
N TRP A 105 -14.95 2.46 -3.36
CA TRP A 105 -14.09 3.11 -2.40
C TRP A 105 -13.11 4.06 -3.08
N ASP A 106 -12.64 5.04 -2.32
CA ASP A 106 -11.58 5.96 -2.71
C ASP A 106 -10.48 5.98 -1.66
N GLY A 107 -9.27 6.32 -2.06
CA GLY A 107 -8.12 6.35 -1.19
C GLY A 107 -7.03 7.28 -1.71
N TYR A 108 -5.94 7.39 -0.92
CA TYR A 108 -4.78 8.16 -1.34
C TYR A 108 -3.99 7.42 -2.41
N GLY A 109 -3.60 8.15 -3.45
CA GLY A 109 -2.89 7.64 -4.62
C GLY A 109 -3.77 6.85 -5.59
N THR A 110 -3.22 6.51 -6.74
CA THR A 110 -3.92 5.72 -7.78
C THR A 110 -4.07 4.27 -7.31
N LYS A 111 -5.30 3.79 -7.28
CA LYS A 111 -5.61 2.42 -6.85
C LYS A 111 -6.28 1.66 -7.99
N LYS A 112 -5.49 0.90 -8.73
CA LYS A 112 -5.95 0.02 -9.82
C LYS A 112 -6.20 -1.39 -9.29
N VAL A 113 -7.23 -1.53 -8.45
CA VAL A 113 -7.59 -2.80 -7.83
C VAL A 113 -9.09 -3.00 -7.79
N PHE A 114 -9.51 -4.21 -8.05
CA PHE A 114 -10.83 -4.74 -7.75
C PHE A 114 -10.70 -5.70 -6.56
N PHE A 115 -11.34 -5.37 -5.45
CA PHE A 115 -11.48 -6.33 -4.36
C PHE A 115 -12.53 -7.36 -4.72
N VAL A 116 -12.18 -8.63 -4.59
CA VAL A 116 -13.06 -9.77 -4.82
C VAL A 116 -13.35 -10.50 -3.52
N SER A 117 -14.38 -11.33 -3.52
CA SER A 117 -14.75 -12.11 -2.35
C SER A 117 -13.75 -13.24 -2.07
N LYS A 118 -13.77 -13.73 -0.83
CA LYS A 118 -13.02 -14.94 -0.45
C LYS A 118 -13.41 -16.16 -1.31
N LYS A 119 -14.69 -16.27 -1.64
CA LYS A 119 -15.19 -17.38 -2.49
C LYS A 119 -14.59 -17.34 -3.88
N PHE A 120 -14.54 -16.16 -4.51
CA PHE A 120 -13.90 -16.00 -5.80
C PHE A 120 -12.40 -16.35 -5.74
N TYR A 121 -11.70 -15.82 -4.74
CA TYR A 121 -10.28 -16.09 -4.55
C TYR A 121 -9.98 -17.60 -4.38
N GLN A 122 -10.79 -18.30 -3.59
CA GLN A 122 -10.63 -19.74 -3.41
C GLN A 122 -10.83 -20.55 -4.70
N GLN A 123 -11.68 -20.09 -5.60
CA GLN A 123 -11.91 -20.70 -6.90
C GLN A 123 -10.81 -20.42 -7.93
N SER A 124 -9.98 -19.40 -7.71
CA SER A 124 -8.83 -19.14 -8.57
C SER A 124 -7.76 -20.23 -8.50
N GLY A 125 -7.83 -21.10 -7.49
CA GLY A 125 -6.83 -22.15 -7.24
C GLY A 125 -5.63 -21.67 -6.41
N TYR A 126 -5.53 -20.37 -6.13
CA TYR A 126 -4.45 -19.81 -5.31
C TYR A 126 -4.76 -19.88 -3.81
N GLN A 127 -3.72 -19.92 -3.02
CA GLN A 127 -3.77 -19.84 -1.57
C GLN A 127 -2.97 -18.63 -1.06
N LEU A 128 -3.33 -18.12 0.11
CA LEU A 128 -2.60 -17.01 0.75
C LEU A 128 -1.15 -17.36 1.14
N SER A 129 -0.82 -18.64 1.15
CA SER A 129 0.54 -19.17 1.35
C SER A 129 1.38 -19.20 0.07
N ASP A 130 0.76 -19.00 -1.09
CA ASP A 130 1.48 -19.07 -2.36
C ASP A 130 2.34 -17.83 -2.55
N VAL A 131 3.62 -18.02 -2.83
CA VAL A 131 4.62 -16.94 -2.98
C VAL A 131 4.24 -15.94 -4.09
N ARG A 132 3.58 -16.41 -5.15
CA ARG A 132 3.18 -15.56 -6.27
C ARG A 132 1.89 -14.77 -6.00
N SER A 133 0.95 -15.36 -5.29
CA SER A 133 -0.38 -14.79 -5.03
C SER A 133 -0.45 -14.10 -3.67
N GLY A 134 0.03 -14.76 -2.62
CA GLY A 134 -0.11 -14.31 -1.23
C GLY A 134 0.84 -13.18 -0.87
N ARG A 135 0.31 -12.18 -0.18
CA ARG A 135 1.09 -11.07 0.40
C ARG A 135 0.68 -10.87 1.84
N MET A 136 1.65 -10.62 2.69
CA MET A 136 1.44 -10.34 4.10
C MET A 136 1.82 -8.89 4.40
N TYR A 137 0.91 -8.17 5.02
CA TYR A 137 1.11 -6.79 5.46
C TYR A 137 1.22 -6.77 6.97
N LEU A 138 2.33 -6.26 7.47
CA LEU A 138 2.65 -6.22 8.88
C LEU A 138 2.64 -4.78 9.37
N GLN A 139 1.95 -4.55 10.47
CA GLN A 139 2.05 -3.30 11.21
C GLN A 139 2.85 -3.54 12.48
N PHE A 140 3.93 -2.80 12.66
CA PHE A 140 4.76 -2.87 13.86
C PHE A 140 4.18 -2.00 14.98
N LYS A 141 4.43 -2.38 16.22
CA LYS A 141 4.07 -1.58 17.40
C LYS A 141 4.83 -0.25 17.43
N SER A 142 6.10 -0.28 17.02
CA SER A 142 6.91 0.93 16.89
C SER A 142 6.58 1.66 15.60
N LYS A 143 6.32 2.97 15.69
CA LYS A 143 6.15 3.85 14.52
C LYS A 143 7.47 4.14 13.80
N ILE A 144 8.60 3.89 14.44
CA ILE A 144 9.94 4.10 13.88
C ILE A 144 10.60 2.73 13.73
N LEU A 145 10.81 2.32 12.49
CA LEU A 145 11.53 1.12 12.17
C LEU A 145 12.89 1.50 11.57
N THR A 146 13.94 1.41 12.38
CA THR A 146 15.31 1.69 11.94
C THR A 146 15.77 0.64 10.94
N THR A 147 16.74 0.97 10.07
CA THR A 147 17.32 0.02 9.12
C THR A 147 17.83 -1.25 9.81
N LYS A 148 18.47 -1.08 10.97
CA LYS A 148 18.96 -2.21 11.78
C LYS A 148 17.79 -3.16 12.19
N LYS A 149 16.70 -2.62 12.67
CA LYS A 149 15.50 -3.43 13.04
C LYS A 149 14.87 -4.12 11.83
N GLN A 150 14.89 -3.48 10.66
CA GLN A 150 14.40 -4.09 9.43
C GLN A 150 15.27 -5.29 9.02
N GLU A 151 16.58 -5.18 9.17
CA GLU A 151 17.52 -6.26 8.90
C GLU A 151 17.34 -7.40 9.91
N GLU A 152 17.30 -7.09 11.19
CA GLU A 152 17.06 -8.07 12.27
C GLU A 152 15.75 -8.84 12.04
N PHE A 153 14.68 -8.14 11.61
CA PHE A 153 13.40 -8.77 11.29
C PHE A 153 13.50 -9.71 10.08
N ARG A 154 14.20 -9.28 9.01
CA ARG A 154 14.41 -10.13 7.82
C ARG A 154 15.17 -11.40 8.17
N GLU A 155 16.22 -11.27 8.94
CA GLU A 155 17.04 -12.42 9.39
C GLU A 155 16.21 -13.37 10.26
N GLN A 156 15.43 -12.86 11.23
CA GLN A 156 14.55 -13.67 12.07
C GLN A 156 13.49 -14.44 11.28
N MET A 157 13.04 -13.89 10.18
CA MET A 157 12.00 -14.48 9.34
C MET A 157 12.56 -15.25 8.14
N ASP A 158 13.88 -15.35 8.02
CA ASP A 158 14.58 -15.96 6.89
C ASP A 158 14.10 -15.43 5.52
N LEU A 159 13.96 -14.11 5.42
CA LEU A 159 13.46 -13.44 4.22
C LEU A 159 14.61 -12.86 3.38
N GLY A 160 14.60 -13.15 2.10
CA GLY A 160 15.49 -12.50 1.12
C GLY A 160 15.19 -11.00 0.96
N VAL A 161 16.16 -10.26 0.43
CA VAL A 161 16.08 -8.80 0.24
C VAL A 161 14.86 -8.38 -0.58
N GLN A 162 14.44 -9.18 -1.55
CA GLN A 162 13.29 -8.89 -2.41
C GLN A 162 11.95 -9.40 -1.85
N GLN A 163 11.97 -10.18 -0.77
CA GLN A 163 10.76 -10.75 -0.17
C GLN A 163 10.10 -9.84 0.86
N ALA A 164 10.80 -8.81 1.33
CA ALA A 164 10.27 -7.85 2.29
C ALA A 164 10.47 -6.42 1.79
N LEU A 165 9.37 -5.67 1.69
CA LEU A 165 9.36 -4.24 1.41
C LEU A 165 8.94 -3.49 2.67
N PHE A 166 9.76 -2.54 3.11
CA PHE A 166 9.45 -1.70 4.27
C PHE A 166 9.03 -0.30 3.82
N PHE A 167 7.80 0.08 4.14
CA PHE A 167 7.25 1.41 3.84
C PHE A 167 7.54 2.43 4.95
N THR A 168 8.70 2.34 5.58
CA THR A 168 9.12 3.24 6.66
C THR A 168 10.06 4.35 6.18
N ALA A 169 10.34 4.40 4.89
CA ALA A 169 11.29 5.34 4.29
C ALA A 169 10.97 6.81 4.61
N GLU A 170 9.70 7.19 4.67
CA GLU A 170 9.29 8.54 5.02
C GLU A 170 9.68 8.92 6.45
N THR A 171 9.49 8.03 7.42
CA THR A 171 9.83 8.30 8.82
C THR A 171 11.33 8.39 9.02
N SER A 172 12.11 7.53 8.38
CA SER A 172 13.58 7.57 8.44
C SER A 172 14.14 8.83 7.77
N ASN A 173 13.63 9.19 6.60
CA ASN A 173 14.01 10.41 5.90
C ASN A 173 13.59 11.66 6.66
N SER A 174 12.40 11.70 7.23
CA SER A 174 11.91 12.84 8.03
C SER A 174 12.77 13.07 9.27
N VAL A 175 13.20 12.02 9.98
CA VAL A 175 14.11 12.12 11.12
C VAL A 175 15.49 12.63 10.68
N ARG A 176 15.98 12.17 9.52
CA ARG A 176 17.28 12.61 8.97
C ARG A 176 17.22 14.07 8.53
N ILE A 177 16.14 14.49 7.87
CA ILE A 177 15.88 15.87 7.49
C ILE A 177 15.76 16.76 8.74
N LEU A 178 15.00 16.33 9.74
CA LEU A 178 14.85 17.07 11.00
C LEU A 178 16.20 17.28 11.71
N ARG A 179 17.04 16.25 11.78
CA ARG A 179 18.41 16.40 12.32
C ARG A 179 19.27 17.38 11.53
N GLY A 180 19.16 17.35 10.20
CA GLY A 180 19.83 18.31 9.32
C GLY A 180 19.34 19.74 9.55
N MET A 181 18.03 19.93 9.69
CA MET A 181 17.44 21.26 9.98
C MET A 181 17.87 21.79 11.36
N VAL A 182 17.91 20.94 12.38
CA VAL A 182 18.41 21.32 13.72
C VAL A 182 19.88 21.72 13.66
N GLY A 183 20.70 20.97 12.92
CA GLY A 183 22.12 21.32 12.70
C GLY A 183 22.31 22.65 11.99
N LEU A 184 21.51 22.92 10.94
CA LEU A 184 21.51 24.21 10.23
C LEU A 184 21.07 25.36 11.13
N ALA A 185 20.01 25.19 11.91
CA ALA A 185 19.53 26.19 12.86
C ALA A 185 20.62 26.51 13.91
N PHE A 186 21.33 25.53 14.40
CA PHE A 186 22.44 25.72 15.35
C PHE A 186 23.58 26.54 14.74
N ILE A 187 23.98 26.22 13.51
CA ILE A 187 25.03 26.96 12.79
C ILE A 187 24.63 28.42 12.54
N THR A 188 23.38 28.65 12.13
CA THR A 188 22.88 30.03 11.91
C THR A 188 22.81 30.82 13.19
N CYS A 189 22.38 30.24 14.31
CA CYS A 189 22.36 30.90 15.62
C CYS A 189 23.80 31.25 16.09
N LEU A 190 24.74 30.29 15.91
CA LEU A 190 26.15 30.54 16.29
C LEU A 190 26.78 31.62 15.43
N SER A 191 26.50 31.67 14.14
CA SER A 191 26.99 32.71 13.23
C SER A 191 26.44 34.10 13.60
N ALA A 192 25.16 34.18 13.90
CA ALA A 192 24.53 35.42 14.37
C ALA A 192 25.13 35.89 15.70
N TYR A 193 25.36 34.96 16.64
CA TYR A 193 25.99 35.27 17.92
C TYR A 193 27.42 35.85 17.74
N LEU A 194 28.24 35.22 16.91
CA LEU A 194 29.60 35.67 16.61
C LEU A 194 29.61 37.03 15.93
N LEU A 195 28.63 37.28 15.03
CA LEU A 195 28.50 38.59 14.37
C LEU A 195 28.20 39.68 15.40
N ILE A 196 27.22 39.45 16.26
CA ILE A 196 26.84 40.39 17.32
C ILE A 196 28.02 40.62 18.29
N TYR A 197 28.68 39.55 18.69
CA TYR A 197 29.86 39.65 19.54
C TYR A 197 30.97 40.48 18.92
N ASN A 198 31.30 40.30 17.65
CA ASN A 198 32.30 41.06 16.93
C ASN A 198 31.92 42.56 16.84
N ILE A 199 30.65 42.87 16.55
CA ILE A 199 30.16 44.27 16.50
C ILE A 199 30.31 44.93 17.86
N LEU A 200 29.90 44.26 18.93
CA LEU A 200 30.00 44.79 20.29
C LEU A 200 31.47 44.96 20.71
N TYR A 201 32.33 43.98 20.40
CA TYR A 201 33.76 44.04 20.71
C TYR A 201 34.43 45.22 20.01
N LEU A 202 34.17 45.42 18.72
CA LEU A 202 34.71 46.56 17.97
C LEU A 202 34.16 47.91 18.46
N SER A 203 32.91 47.93 18.92
CA SER A 203 32.28 49.15 19.47
C SER A 203 32.84 49.58 20.84
N VAL A 204 33.39 48.64 21.61
CA VAL A 204 33.97 48.93 22.95
C VAL A 204 35.48 49.16 22.89
N SER A 205 36.16 48.68 21.85
CA SER A 205 37.63 48.77 21.70
C SER A 205 38.06 49.98 20.83
N GLY A 206 37.15 50.75 20.27
CA GLY A 206 37.39 52.00 19.55
C GLY A 206 37.08 53.20 20.41
#